data_b4c43901b721991f348f8a4528309629
#
_entry.id   b4c43901b721991f348f8a4528309629
#
_cell.length_a   1.000
_cell.length_b   1.000
_cell.length_c   1.000
_cell.angle_alpha   90.00
_cell.angle_beta   90.00
_cell.angle_gamma   90.00
#
_symmetry.space_group_name_H-M   'P 1'
#
loop_
_entity.id
_entity.type
_entity.pdbx_description
1 polymer ?
#
loop_
_entity_poly.entity_id
_entity_poly.type
_entity_poly.pdbx_seq_one_letter_code
_entity_poly.pdbx_strand_id
1 'polypeptide(L)'
;SEPEPEKEKPLDGKAITGGSWAELDVTALTDEAAIRAAARQLKQQGADYALVTLKDAAGTVYYASGVANAAQSITESPVDAASIAAILREEGIIPAAQLAAFTDPVSVYTDRSMGVHYDGNSLWLDNVSAAKGGKAWMNPFAASAVQYVGDLIEEVQGMGYEQVVLTGVQFP
;
A
#
# COMPACT_ATOMS: atom_id res chain seq x y z
N SER A 1 35.61 20.25 13.43
CA SER A 1 34.28 20.20 12.86
C SER A 1 33.94 18.73 12.61
N GLU A 2 32.92 18.26 13.28
CA GLU A 2 32.36 16.93 13.07
C GLU A 2 31.82 16.83 11.62
N PRO A 3 32.11 15.77 10.89
CA PRO A 3 31.58 15.63 9.55
C PRO A 3 30.05 15.55 9.62
N GLU A 4 29.38 16.35 8.82
CA GLU A 4 27.93 16.31 8.64
C GLU A 4 27.53 14.87 8.20
N PRO A 5 26.50 14.27 8.83
CA PRO A 5 26.10 12.92 8.44
C PRO A 5 25.76 12.92 6.96
N GLU A 6 26.39 12.01 6.22
CA GLU A 6 26.13 11.80 4.81
C GLU A 6 24.64 11.53 4.63
N LYS A 7 23.92 12.42 3.95
CA LYS A 7 22.53 12.17 3.56
C LYS A 7 22.54 10.91 2.70
N GLU A 8 21.92 9.85 3.21
CA GLU A 8 21.72 8.64 2.44
C GLU A 8 21.13 9.01 1.07
N LYS A 9 21.87 8.71 0.02
CA LYS A 9 21.37 8.91 -1.35
C LYS A 9 20.13 8.05 -1.53
N PRO A 10 19.06 8.57 -2.13
CA PRO A 10 17.91 7.76 -2.52
C PRO A 10 18.42 6.50 -3.22
N LEU A 11 17.84 5.35 -2.88
CA LEU A 11 18.20 4.07 -3.50
C LEU A 11 17.80 4.08 -4.98
N ASP A 12 18.53 4.73 -5.82
CA ASP A 12 18.44 4.92 -7.28
C ASP A 12 17.54 3.89 -8.00
N GLY A 13 16.24 3.84 -7.67
CA GLY A 13 15.26 2.90 -8.21
C GLY A 13 15.53 1.42 -7.95
N LYS A 14 16.50 1.09 -7.11
CA LYS A 14 16.81 -0.31 -6.76
C LYS A 14 15.92 -0.78 -5.62
N ALA A 15 15.23 -1.89 -5.86
CA ALA A 15 14.50 -2.58 -4.81
C ALA A 15 15.44 -3.02 -3.67
N ILE A 16 14.94 -2.99 -2.45
CA ILE A 16 15.65 -3.56 -1.30
C ILE A 16 15.86 -5.05 -1.55
N THR A 17 17.11 -5.48 -1.58
CA THR A 17 17.48 -6.89 -1.81
C THR A 17 18.02 -7.59 -0.57
N GLY A 18 18.06 -6.90 0.57
CA GLY A 18 18.59 -7.42 1.82
C GLY A 18 18.05 -6.66 3.02
N GLY A 19 18.29 -7.19 4.21
CA GLY A 19 17.82 -6.64 5.46
C GLY A 19 16.66 -7.41 6.06
N SER A 20 16.39 -7.17 7.34
CA SER A 20 15.30 -7.78 8.09
C SER A 20 14.09 -6.85 8.08
N TRP A 21 12.92 -7.40 7.85
CA TRP A 21 11.69 -6.62 7.83
C TRP A 21 10.60 -7.26 8.69
N ALA A 22 9.69 -6.45 9.16
CA ALA A 22 8.49 -6.89 9.86
C ALA A 22 7.29 -6.04 9.43
N GLU A 23 6.12 -6.66 9.43
CA GLU A 23 4.86 -6.01 9.12
C GLU A 23 4.32 -5.29 10.36
N LEU A 24 3.79 -4.08 10.15
CA LEU A 24 3.05 -3.32 11.15
C LEU A 24 1.56 -3.34 10.83
N ASP A 25 0.75 -3.61 11.85
CA ASP A 25 -0.69 -3.41 11.76
C ASP A 25 -1.00 -1.91 11.74
N VAL A 26 -1.34 -1.40 10.56
CA VAL A 26 -1.62 0.02 10.36
C VAL A 26 -2.77 0.53 11.25
N THR A 27 -3.73 -0.32 11.59
CA THR A 27 -4.87 0.05 12.44
C THR A 27 -4.49 0.33 13.89
N ALA A 28 -3.33 -0.14 14.32
CA ALA A 28 -2.76 0.14 15.64
C ALA A 28 -1.93 1.43 15.69
N LEU A 29 -1.62 2.05 14.55
CA LEU A 29 -0.76 3.23 14.43
C LEU A 29 -1.59 4.53 14.48
N THR A 30 -2.36 4.70 15.54
CA THR A 30 -3.40 5.74 15.65
C THR A 30 -2.89 7.09 16.13
N ASP A 31 -1.73 7.11 16.78
CA ASP A 31 -1.10 8.33 17.28
C ASP A 31 0.44 8.21 17.30
N GLU A 32 1.12 9.32 17.55
CA GLU A 32 2.59 9.37 17.59
C GLU A 32 3.20 8.39 18.60
N ALA A 33 2.60 8.26 19.78
CA ALA A 33 3.11 7.39 20.83
C ALA A 33 3.03 5.91 20.41
N ALA A 34 1.93 5.51 19.80
CA ALA A 34 1.75 4.15 19.27
C ALA A 34 2.75 3.84 18.16
N ILE A 35 2.97 4.78 17.23
CA ILE A 35 3.92 4.61 16.14
C ILE A 35 5.35 4.47 16.67
N ARG A 36 5.76 5.35 17.61
CA ARG A 36 7.09 5.28 18.23
C ARG A 36 7.32 3.98 19.00
N ALA A 37 6.31 3.54 19.75
CA ALA A 37 6.39 2.28 20.49
C ALA A 37 6.57 1.09 19.53
N ALA A 38 5.81 1.03 18.45
CA ALA A 38 5.92 0.00 17.43
C ALA A 38 7.30 0.03 16.76
N ALA A 39 7.80 1.21 16.37
CA ALA A 39 9.12 1.39 15.76
C ALA A 39 10.25 0.90 16.67
N ARG A 40 10.22 1.27 17.95
CA ARG A 40 11.21 0.84 18.94
C ARG A 40 11.19 -0.67 19.17
N GLN A 41 10.01 -1.26 19.19
CA GLN A 41 9.87 -2.72 19.29
C GLN A 41 10.51 -3.42 18.09
N LEU A 42 10.24 -2.93 16.86
CA LEU A 42 10.88 -3.47 15.65
C LEU A 42 12.40 -3.33 15.70
N LYS A 43 12.89 -2.18 16.14
CA LYS A 43 14.34 -1.94 16.29
C LYS A 43 14.98 -2.93 17.26
N GLN A 44 14.33 -3.20 18.39
CA GLN A 44 14.80 -4.19 19.38
C GLN A 44 14.80 -5.61 18.81
N GLN A 45 13.91 -5.91 17.88
CA GLN A 45 13.86 -7.20 17.17
C GLN A 45 14.88 -7.30 16.03
N GLY A 46 15.61 -6.24 15.76
CA GLY A 46 16.62 -6.19 14.70
C GLY A 46 16.06 -5.96 13.29
N ALA A 47 14.85 -5.41 13.18
CA ALA A 47 14.30 -5.06 11.88
C ALA A 47 14.95 -3.79 11.31
N ASP A 48 15.24 -3.82 10.01
CA ASP A 48 15.72 -2.67 9.25
C ASP A 48 14.57 -1.90 8.61
N TYR A 49 13.52 -2.63 8.21
CA TYR A 49 12.35 -2.11 7.48
C TYR A 49 11.05 -2.44 8.20
N ALA A 50 10.10 -1.53 8.13
CA ALA A 50 8.72 -1.76 8.51
C ALA A 50 7.84 -1.81 7.26
N LEU A 51 7.13 -2.92 7.07
CA LEU A 51 6.13 -3.06 6.01
C LEU A 51 4.78 -2.57 6.54
N VAL A 52 4.28 -1.49 5.95
CA VAL A 52 3.01 -0.85 6.33
C VAL A 52 2.00 -1.10 5.24
N THR A 53 0.97 -1.90 5.51
CA THR A 53 -0.11 -2.17 4.56
C THR A 53 -1.05 -0.98 4.49
N LEU A 54 -0.92 -0.18 3.42
CA LEU A 54 -1.74 1.01 3.17
C LEU A 54 -2.96 0.72 2.28
N LYS A 55 -2.93 -0.38 1.52
CA LYS A 55 -4.09 -0.89 0.78
C LYS A 55 -4.08 -2.41 0.80
N ASP A 56 -5.17 -3.03 1.21
CA ASP A 56 -5.31 -4.48 1.30
C ASP A 56 -6.02 -5.12 0.09
N ALA A 57 -6.06 -6.44 0.08
CA ALA A 57 -6.67 -7.22 -1.01
C ALA A 57 -8.22 -7.14 -1.04
N ALA A 58 -8.87 -6.64 0.00
CA ALA A 58 -10.30 -6.34 -0.01
C ALA A 58 -10.61 -5.00 -0.70
N GLY A 59 -9.58 -4.24 -1.06
CA GLY A 59 -9.67 -2.91 -1.67
C GLY A 59 -9.70 -1.77 -0.67
N THR A 60 -9.52 -2.04 0.64
CA THR A 60 -9.51 -0.99 1.66
C THR A 60 -8.23 -0.17 1.59
N VAL A 61 -8.37 1.14 1.50
CA VAL A 61 -7.29 2.13 1.61
C VAL A 61 -7.29 2.71 3.02
N TYR A 62 -6.19 2.58 3.74
CA TYR A 62 -6.10 2.92 5.16
C TYR A 62 -5.67 4.35 5.46
N TYR A 63 -5.44 5.17 4.46
CA TYR A 63 -5.05 6.57 4.59
C TYR A 63 -5.96 7.48 3.76
N ALA A 64 -5.95 8.78 4.03
CA ALA A 64 -6.73 9.76 3.28
C ALA A 64 -6.08 10.03 1.92
N SER A 65 -6.36 9.15 0.95
CA SER A 65 -5.86 9.28 -0.42
C SER A 65 -6.54 10.43 -1.15
N GLY A 66 -5.76 11.19 -1.91
CA GLY A 66 -6.25 12.20 -2.86
C GLY A 66 -6.53 11.64 -4.26
N VAL A 67 -6.26 10.35 -4.49
CA VAL A 67 -6.55 9.70 -5.77
C VAL A 67 -8.06 9.52 -5.92
N ALA A 68 -8.63 10.08 -7.00
CA ALA A 68 -10.10 10.12 -7.16
C ALA A 68 -10.75 8.73 -7.10
N ASN A 69 -10.14 7.72 -7.73
CA ASN A 69 -10.67 6.36 -7.74
C ASN A 69 -10.54 5.62 -6.39
N ALA A 70 -9.76 6.15 -5.45
CA ALA A 70 -9.64 5.60 -4.11
C ALA A 70 -10.74 6.06 -3.15
N ALA A 71 -11.51 7.09 -3.48
CA ALA A 71 -12.45 7.74 -2.57
C ALA A 71 -13.45 6.77 -1.90
N GLN A 72 -13.95 5.78 -2.64
CA GLN A 72 -14.88 4.78 -2.13
C GLN A 72 -14.21 3.65 -1.33
N SER A 73 -12.89 3.60 -1.35
CA SER A 73 -12.08 2.55 -0.73
C SER A 73 -11.48 2.98 0.61
N ILE A 74 -11.52 4.28 0.92
CA ILE A 74 -10.92 4.82 2.14
C ILE A 74 -11.72 4.36 3.36
N THR A 75 -11.01 3.82 4.35
CA THR A 75 -11.60 3.40 5.64
C THR A 75 -12.24 4.59 6.37
N GLU A 76 -13.17 4.31 7.29
CA GLU A 76 -13.84 5.35 8.09
C GLU A 76 -12.88 6.13 9.01
N SER A 77 -11.80 5.49 9.42
CA SER A 77 -10.79 6.08 10.31
C SER A 77 -9.39 5.97 9.67
N PRO A 78 -9.10 6.77 8.65
CA PRO A 78 -7.81 6.72 7.97
C PRO A 78 -6.69 7.19 8.90
N VAL A 79 -5.52 6.55 8.76
CA VAL A 79 -4.31 6.93 9.49
C VAL A 79 -3.55 8.04 8.76
N ASP A 80 -2.70 8.75 9.47
CA ASP A 80 -1.75 9.70 8.89
C ASP A 80 -0.50 8.96 8.39
N ALA A 81 -0.57 8.48 7.14
CA ALA A 81 0.49 7.68 6.54
C ALA A 81 1.83 8.44 6.44
N ALA A 82 1.80 9.76 6.21
CA ALA A 82 3.01 10.57 6.14
C ALA A 82 3.70 10.69 7.51
N SER A 83 2.93 10.90 8.58
CA SER A 83 3.47 10.92 9.94
C SER A 83 4.04 9.56 10.35
N ILE A 84 3.38 8.47 9.97
CA ILE A 84 3.90 7.12 10.22
C ILE A 84 5.28 6.95 9.58
N ALA A 85 5.43 7.30 8.30
CA ALA A 85 6.72 7.21 7.61
C ALA A 85 7.81 8.07 8.28
N ALA A 86 7.49 9.32 8.64
CA ALA A 86 8.42 10.23 9.28
C ALA A 86 8.91 9.71 10.64
N ILE A 87 7.98 9.23 11.47
CA ILE A 87 8.32 8.73 12.82
C ILE A 87 9.12 7.44 12.74
N LEU A 88 8.79 6.53 11.82
CA LEU A 88 9.59 5.31 11.59
C LEU A 88 11.04 5.68 11.26
N ARG A 89 11.27 6.66 10.38
CA ARG A 89 12.61 7.13 10.02
C ARG A 89 13.34 7.75 11.19
N GLU A 90 12.66 8.57 11.99
CA GLU A 90 13.25 9.17 13.21
C GLU A 90 13.72 8.10 14.19
N GLU A 91 13.01 6.99 14.29
CA GLU A 91 13.38 5.84 15.14
C GLU A 91 14.37 4.87 14.46
N GLY A 92 14.85 5.19 13.25
CA GLY A 92 15.84 4.41 12.52
C GLY A 92 15.30 3.15 11.82
N ILE A 93 14.01 3.15 11.50
CA ILE A 93 13.34 2.11 10.70
C ILE A 93 12.98 2.68 9.33
N ILE A 94 13.30 1.98 8.28
CA ILE A 94 12.95 2.38 6.91
C ILE A 94 11.50 1.98 6.63
N PRO A 95 10.60 2.93 6.30
CA PRO A 95 9.21 2.60 5.96
C PRO A 95 9.10 2.06 4.54
N ALA A 96 8.37 0.95 4.38
CA ALA A 96 7.98 0.39 3.10
C ALA A 96 6.45 0.28 3.05
N ALA A 97 5.83 0.79 1.98
CA ALA A 97 4.39 0.65 1.80
C ALA A 97 4.06 -0.66 1.11
N GLN A 98 3.05 -1.36 1.60
CA GLN A 98 2.45 -2.50 0.90
C GLN A 98 1.10 -2.10 0.33
N LEU A 99 0.92 -2.33 -0.97
CA LEU A 99 -0.31 -2.06 -1.69
C LEU A 99 -0.75 -3.32 -2.45
N ALA A 100 -1.99 -3.77 -2.24
CA ALA A 100 -2.61 -4.74 -3.13
C ALA A 100 -2.90 -4.08 -4.48
N ALA A 101 -2.30 -4.59 -5.55
CA ALA A 101 -2.40 -3.96 -6.86
C ALA A 101 -3.73 -4.27 -7.55
N PHE A 102 -3.94 -5.52 -7.97
CA PHE A 102 -5.06 -5.90 -8.83
C PHE A 102 -6.12 -6.79 -8.17
N THR A 103 -5.98 -7.09 -6.90
CA THR A 103 -7.01 -7.74 -6.07
C THR A 103 -7.82 -6.67 -5.34
N ASP A 104 -8.69 -5.96 -6.06
CA ASP A 104 -9.45 -4.83 -5.54
C ASP A 104 -10.87 -4.84 -6.11
N PRO A 105 -11.81 -5.54 -5.46
CA PRO A 105 -13.19 -5.59 -5.95
C PRO A 105 -13.91 -4.25 -5.82
N VAL A 106 -13.56 -3.41 -4.85
CA VAL A 106 -14.22 -2.12 -4.63
C VAL A 106 -14.01 -1.19 -5.82
N SER A 107 -12.76 -1.02 -6.25
CA SER A 107 -12.41 -0.15 -7.37
C SER A 107 -13.01 -0.63 -8.68
N VAL A 108 -13.09 -1.96 -8.90
CA VAL A 108 -13.73 -2.55 -10.09
C VAL A 108 -15.23 -2.25 -10.14
N TYR A 109 -15.93 -2.28 -9.00
CA TYR A 109 -17.34 -1.92 -8.96
C TYR A 109 -17.56 -0.39 -9.08
N THR A 110 -16.59 0.40 -8.71
CA THR A 110 -16.62 1.87 -8.89
C THR A 110 -16.34 2.25 -10.34
N ASP A 111 -15.36 1.63 -10.97
CA ASP A 111 -15.00 1.80 -12.38
C ASP A 111 -14.80 0.44 -13.05
N ARG A 112 -15.82 -0.01 -13.77
CA ARG A 112 -15.83 -1.31 -14.42
C ARG A 112 -14.78 -1.46 -15.52
N SER A 113 -14.27 -0.34 -16.06
CA SER A 113 -13.18 -0.37 -17.06
C SER A 113 -11.90 -0.98 -16.50
N MET A 114 -11.72 -0.98 -15.17
CA MET A 114 -10.58 -1.59 -14.49
C MET A 114 -10.68 -3.12 -14.37
N GLY A 115 -11.86 -3.69 -14.61
CA GLY A 115 -12.15 -5.10 -14.31
C GLY A 115 -11.77 -6.08 -15.41
N VAL A 116 -11.64 -7.33 -15.01
CA VAL A 116 -11.62 -8.46 -15.95
C VAL A 116 -13.03 -8.77 -16.39
N HIS A 117 -13.25 -8.95 -17.69
CA HIS A 117 -14.54 -9.29 -18.26
C HIS A 117 -14.44 -10.62 -19.01
N TYR A 118 -15.50 -11.43 -18.95
CA TYR A 118 -15.58 -12.68 -19.72
C TYR A 118 -16.44 -12.52 -21.00
N ASP A 119 -17.36 -11.57 -21.00
CA ASP A 119 -18.08 -11.09 -22.17
C ASP A 119 -18.25 -9.57 -22.08
N GLY A 120 -18.40 -8.88 -23.16
CA GLY A 120 -18.36 -7.41 -23.32
C GLY A 120 -18.68 -6.56 -22.10
N ASN A 121 -19.61 -6.93 -21.22
CA ASN A 121 -20.02 -6.16 -20.05
C ASN A 121 -20.02 -6.92 -18.72
N SER A 122 -19.87 -8.23 -18.74
CA SER A 122 -19.96 -9.03 -17.51
C SER A 122 -18.61 -9.18 -16.87
N LEU A 123 -18.49 -8.71 -15.62
CA LEU A 123 -17.28 -8.88 -14.84
C LEU A 123 -17.02 -10.37 -14.54
N TRP A 124 -15.80 -10.77 -14.71
CA TRP A 124 -15.34 -12.06 -14.23
C TRP A 124 -15.26 -12.06 -12.72
N LEU A 125 -15.80 -13.09 -12.08
CA LEU A 125 -15.74 -13.30 -10.65
C LEU A 125 -14.99 -14.59 -10.33
N ASP A 126 -14.27 -14.60 -9.23
CA ASP A 126 -13.52 -15.77 -8.75
C ASP A 126 -14.40 -16.85 -8.09
N ASN A 127 -15.72 -16.72 -8.19
CA ASN A 127 -16.72 -17.70 -7.80
C ASN A 127 -17.93 -17.59 -8.72
N VAL A 128 -18.87 -18.55 -8.61
CA VAL A 128 -20.04 -18.66 -9.48
C VAL A 128 -21.00 -17.46 -9.45
N SER A 129 -20.97 -16.67 -8.36
CA SER A 129 -21.74 -15.42 -8.25
C SER A 129 -21.23 -14.57 -7.07
N ALA A 130 -21.54 -13.29 -7.09
CA ALA A 130 -21.28 -12.39 -5.98
C ALA A 130 -22.00 -12.83 -4.69
N ALA A 131 -23.22 -13.38 -4.80
CA ALA A 131 -23.98 -13.92 -3.66
C ALA A 131 -23.29 -15.12 -2.99
N LYS A 132 -22.42 -15.83 -3.71
CA LYS A 132 -21.57 -16.91 -3.18
C LYS A 132 -20.15 -16.46 -2.85
N GLY A 133 -19.95 -15.17 -2.64
CA GLY A 133 -18.67 -14.59 -2.26
C GLY A 133 -17.71 -14.36 -3.40
N GLY A 134 -18.16 -14.43 -4.65
CA GLY A 134 -17.35 -14.12 -5.83
C GLY A 134 -16.93 -12.66 -5.84
N LYS A 135 -15.63 -12.43 -6.10
CA LYS A 135 -15.01 -11.10 -6.15
C LYS A 135 -14.55 -10.82 -7.56
N ALA A 136 -14.77 -9.57 -7.99
CA ALA A 136 -14.22 -9.08 -9.25
C ALA A 136 -12.72 -8.81 -9.09
N TRP A 137 -11.99 -8.98 -10.17
CA TRP A 137 -10.56 -8.72 -10.23
C TRP A 137 -10.25 -7.55 -11.15
N MET A 138 -9.25 -6.76 -10.80
CA MET A 138 -8.70 -5.75 -11.68
C MET A 138 -7.91 -6.42 -12.80
N ASN A 139 -8.03 -5.84 -14.00
CA ASN A 139 -7.30 -6.28 -15.17
C ASN A 139 -5.94 -5.55 -15.24
N PRO A 140 -4.80 -6.23 -15.05
CA PRO A 140 -3.49 -5.59 -15.12
C PRO A 140 -3.13 -5.06 -16.53
N PHE A 141 -3.93 -5.41 -17.55
CA PHE A 141 -3.78 -4.89 -18.91
C PHE A 141 -4.71 -3.70 -19.20
N ALA A 142 -5.64 -3.38 -18.31
CA ALA A 142 -6.50 -2.21 -18.46
C ALA A 142 -5.72 -0.93 -18.10
N ALA A 143 -5.70 0.04 -19.01
CA ALA A 143 -4.99 1.30 -18.79
C ALA A 143 -5.46 2.03 -17.53
N SER A 144 -6.77 2.03 -17.26
CA SER A 144 -7.35 2.64 -16.06
C SER A 144 -6.90 1.96 -14.76
N ALA A 145 -6.74 0.64 -14.74
CA ALA A 145 -6.24 -0.10 -13.59
C ALA A 145 -4.77 0.20 -13.33
N VAL A 146 -3.94 0.18 -14.37
CA VAL A 146 -2.52 0.50 -14.28
C VAL A 146 -2.30 1.93 -13.81
N GLN A 147 -3.08 2.88 -14.33
CA GLN A 147 -3.03 4.29 -13.92
C GLN A 147 -3.39 4.45 -12.44
N TYR A 148 -4.46 3.79 -11.99
CA TYR A 148 -4.89 3.84 -10.58
C TYR A 148 -3.82 3.32 -9.63
N VAL A 149 -3.24 2.15 -9.93
CA VAL A 149 -2.14 1.58 -9.13
C VAL A 149 -0.92 2.50 -9.16
N GLY A 150 -0.57 3.05 -10.32
CA GLY A 150 0.53 4.00 -10.48
C GLY A 150 0.34 5.28 -9.66
N ASP A 151 -0.87 5.83 -9.66
CA ASP A 151 -1.21 7.04 -8.88
C ASP A 151 -1.08 6.79 -7.37
N LEU A 152 -1.50 5.62 -6.87
CA LEU A 152 -1.32 5.24 -5.47
C LEU A 152 0.16 5.08 -5.11
N ILE A 153 0.96 4.47 -5.97
CA ILE A 153 2.41 4.32 -5.76
C ILE A 153 3.06 5.70 -5.65
N GLU A 154 2.78 6.59 -6.60
CA GLU A 154 3.33 7.95 -6.60
C GLU A 154 2.93 8.71 -5.33
N GLU A 155 1.67 8.58 -4.91
CA GLU A 155 1.16 9.24 -3.72
C GLU A 155 1.87 8.77 -2.44
N VAL A 156 2.01 7.46 -2.22
CA VAL A 156 2.69 6.95 -1.02
C VAL A 156 4.19 7.23 -1.03
N GLN A 157 4.82 7.26 -2.20
CA GLN A 157 6.21 7.70 -2.32
C GLN A 157 6.36 9.16 -1.92
N GLY A 158 5.43 10.02 -2.32
CA GLY A 158 5.37 11.42 -1.88
C GLY A 158 5.16 11.60 -0.37
N MET A 159 4.60 10.62 0.31
CA MET A 159 4.42 10.57 1.77
C MET A 159 5.66 10.06 2.52
N GLY A 160 6.71 9.64 1.82
CA GLY A 160 7.96 9.18 2.42
C GLY A 160 8.20 7.67 2.38
N TYR A 161 7.35 6.91 1.70
CA TYR A 161 7.58 5.47 1.46
C TYR A 161 8.37 5.29 0.17
N GLU A 162 9.70 5.30 0.26
CA GLU A 162 10.57 5.13 -0.92
C GLU A 162 10.45 3.73 -1.53
N GLN A 163 10.16 2.73 -0.69
CA GLN A 163 9.95 1.36 -1.12
C GLN A 163 8.46 1.02 -1.11
N VAL A 164 8.00 0.45 -2.21
CA VAL A 164 6.62 -0.01 -2.35
C VAL A 164 6.63 -1.50 -2.72
N VAL A 165 5.94 -2.30 -1.93
CA VAL A 165 5.74 -3.73 -2.18
C VAL A 165 4.34 -3.90 -2.75
N LEU A 166 4.24 -4.44 -3.95
CA LEU A 166 2.97 -4.77 -4.57
C LEU A 166 2.60 -6.22 -4.32
N THR A 167 1.39 -6.46 -3.85
CA THR A 167 0.77 -7.78 -3.76
C THR A 167 -0.39 -7.90 -4.75
N GLY A 168 -0.91 -9.12 -4.96
CA GLY A 168 -2.03 -9.31 -5.88
C GLY A 168 -1.73 -8.87 -7.32
N VAL A 169 -0.50 -9.08 -7.78
CA VAL A 169 -0.06 -8.74 -9.16
C VAL A 169 -0.31 -9.86 -10.16
N GLN A 170 -0.92 -10.94 -9.72
CA GLN A 170 -1.27 -12.07 -10.57
C GLN A 170 -2.59 -11.85 -11.31
N PHE A 171 -2.73 -12.53 -12.44
CA PHE A 171 -3.98 -12.61 -13.19
C PHE A 171 -4.80 -13.82 -12.72
N PRO A 172 -6.13 -13.75 -12.63
CA PRO A 172 -6.98 -14.86 -12.20
C PRO A 172 -6.98 -16.03 -13.19
#